data_884ce94c448a305dd1f12ebbf7db33af
#
_entry.id   884ce94c448a305dd1f12ebbf7db33af
#
_cell.length_a   1.000
_cell.length_b   1.000
_cell.length_c   1.000
_cell.angle_alpha   90.00
_cell.angle_beta   90.00
_cell.angle_gamma   90.00
#
_symmetry.space_group_name_H-M   'P 1'
#
loop_
_entity.id
_entity.type
_entity.pdbx_description
1 polymer ?
#
loop_
_entity_poly.entity_id
_entity_poly.type
_entity_poly.pdbx_seq_one_letter_code
_entity_poly.pdbx_strand_id
1 'polypeptide(L)'
;MNDILDIEIILKRQKYPFIYNIGILFIIILLMFLYVSILCNYKTYYIQKCSMIDGNLKLLVNIDDIKYISNQNKIKINNQIYDYYISKISEELLVDESFNNYKYIYLKVNNLNNIDNYVYEVKIEKENKKIIQYLKEYI
;
A
#
# COMPACT_ATOMS: atom_id res chain seq x y z
N MET A 1 -54.24 22.94 31.53
CA MET A 1 -54.15 21.93 30.45
C MET A 1 -53.35 22.43 29.24
N ASN A 2 -53.00 23.71 29.20
CA ASN A 2 -52.22 24.30 28.10
C ASN A 2 -50.68 24.18 28.30
N ASP A 3 -50.21 24.05 29.54
CA ASP A 3 -48.78 24.07 29.86
C ASP A 3 -48.04 22.81 29.36
N ILE A 4 -48.71 21.67 29.21
CA ILE A 4 -48.10 20.40 28.75
C ILE A 4 -47.87 20.48 27.22
N LEU A 5 -48.79 21.12 26.48
CA LEU A 5 -48.68 21.31 25.05
C LEU A 5 -47.53 22.25 24.68
N ASP A 6 -47.30 23.27 25.50
CA ASP A 6 -46.18 24.23 25.30
C ASP A 6 -44.83 23.58 25.56
N ILE A 7 -44.72 22.69 26.54
CA ILE A 7 -43.49 21.94 26.83
C ILE A 7 -43.16 20.96 25.68
N GLU A 8 -44.12 20.25 25.11
CA GLU A 8 -43.92 19.37 23.96
C GLU A 8 -43.46 20.14 22.71
N ILE A 9 -44.01 21.32 22.47
CA ILE A 9 -43.64 22.18 21.35
C ILE A 9 -42.20 22.71 21.54
N ILE A 10 -41.81 23.09 22.75
CA ILE A 10 -40.45 23.56 23.07
C ILE A 10 -39.45 22.42 22.93
N LEU A 11 -39.76 21.21 23.42
CA LEU A 11 -38.91 20.02 23.26
C LEU A 11 -38.78 19.59 21.80
N LYS A 12 -39.82 19.68 21.00
CA LYS A 12 -39.77 19.44 19.56
C LYS A 12 -38.87 20.48 18.87
N ARG A 13 -38.99 21.77 19.21
CA ARG A 13 -38.18 22.83 18.64
C ARG A 13 -36.69 22.71 18.96
N GLN A 14 -36.33 22.18 20.11
CA GLN A 14 -34.94 21.94 20.51
C GLN A 14 -34.32 20.69 19.87
N LYS A 15 -35.09 19.66 19.53
CA LYS A 15 -34.55 18.44 18.90
C LYS A 15 -34.17 18.64 17.44
N TYR A 16 -34.87 19.43 16.67
CA TYR A 16 -34.61 19.64 15.26
C TYR A 16 -33.23 20.27 14.96
N PRO A 17 -32.78 21.33 15.63
CA PRO A 17 -31.48 21.93 15.36
C PRO A 17 -30.32 21.00 15.71
N PHE A 18 -30.47 20.14 16.72
CA PHE A 18 -29.45 19.18 17.12
C PHE A 18 -29.26 18.08 16.05
N ILE A 19 -30.34 17.49 15.55
CA ILE A 19 -30.30 16.49 14.47
C ILE A 19 -29.74 17.10 13.17
N TYR A 20 -30.14 18.33 12.87
CA TYR A 20 -29.62 19.05 11.71
C TYR A 20 -28.12 19.31 11.81
N ASN A 21 -27.61 19.73 12.96
CA ASN A 21 -26.19 19.96 13.20
C ASN A 21 -25.37 18.66 13.10
N ILE A 22 -25.90 17.53 13.60
CA ILE A 22 -25.27 16.21 13.43
C ILE A 22 -25.22 15.83 11.94
N GLY A 23 -26.29 16.06 11.19
CA GLY A 23 -26.33 15.80 9.75
C GLY A 23 -25.30 16.60 8.97
N ILE A 24 -25.15 17.89 9.28
CA ILE A 24 -24.14 18.75 8.67
C ILE A 24 -22.73 18.27 9.02
N LEU A 25 -22.46 17.93 10.29
CA LEU A 25 -21.18 17.41 10.71
C LEU A 25 -20.81 16.12 9.96
N PHE A 26 -21.76 15.21 9.79
CA PHE A 26 -21.56 13.98 9.04
C PHE A 26 -21.22 14.24 7.57
N ILE A 27 -21.91 15.18 6.93
CA ILE A 27 -21.62 15.59 5.55
C ILE A 27 -20.20 16.17 5.43
N ILE A 28 -19.79 17.03 6.37
CA ILE A 28 -18.43 17.60 6.38
C ILE A 28 -17.37 16.51 6.51
N ILE A 29 -17.57 15.54 7.40
CA ILE A 29 -16.64 14.41 7.58
C ILE A 29 -16.54 13.58 6.28
N LEU A 30 -17.67 13.32 5.64
CA LEU A 30 -17.73 12.56 4.38
C LEU A 30 -17.02 13.30 3.24
N LEU A 31 -17.20 14.61 3.13
CA LEU A 31 -16.48 15.44 2.16
C LEU A 31 -14.97 15.48 2.43
N MET A 32 -14.54 15.59 3.69
CA MET A 32 -13.13 15.49 4.06
C MET A 32 -12.54 14.13 3.67
N PHE A 33 -13.26 13.05 3.92
CA PHE A 33 -12.81 11.71 3.54
C PHE A 33 -12.66 11.56 2.02
N LEU A 34 -13.62 12.05 1.24
CA LEU A 34 -13.54 12.07 -0.22
C LEU A 34 -12.34 12.90 -0.70
N TYR A 35 -12.14 14.06 -0.13
CA TYR A 35 -11.01 14.94 -0.48
C TYR A 35 -9.67 14.24 -0.23
N VAL A 36 -9.49 13.65 0.94
CA VAL A 36 -8.27 12.88 1.27
C VAL A 36 -8.09 11.69 0.31
N SER A 37 -9.16 10.97 0.00
CA SER A 37 -9.12 9.81 -0.91
C SER A 37 -8.71 10.17 -2.35
N ILE A 38 -9.00 11.40 -2.78
CA ILE A 38 -8.59 11.90 -4.11
C ILE A 38 -7.14 12.37 -4.13
N LEU A 39 -6.68 12.97 -3.03
CA LEU A 39 -5.34 13.58 -2.97
C LEU A 39 -4.26 12.58 -2.54
N CYS A 40 -4.58 11.67 -1.62
CA CYS A 40 -3.60 10.74 -1.09
C CYS A 40 -3.37 9.55 -2.02
N ASN A 41 -2.10 9.20 -2.16
CA ASN A 41 -1.68 8.00 -2.87
C ASN A 41 -1.45 6.87 -1.88
N TYR A 42 -1.92 5.69 -2.24
CA TYR A 42 -1.61 4.45 -1.54
C TYR A 42 -0.50 3.72 -2.30
N LYS A 43 0.58 3.40 -1.57
CA LYS A 43 1.73 2.69 -2.12
C LYS A 43 1.79 1.30 -1.53
N THR A 44 1.83 0.31 -2.39
CA THR A 44 2.10 -1.08 -2.00
C THR A 44 3.56 -1.41 -2.28
N TYR A 45 4.14 -2.26 -1.44
CA TYR A 45 5.52 -2.67 -1.57
C TYR A 45 5.62 -4.18 -1.58
N TYR A 46 6.49 -4.68 -2.44
CA TYR A 46 7.01 -6.03 -2.34
C TYR A 46 8.11 -6.01 -1.28
N ILE A 47 7.93 -6.76 -0.20
CA ILE A 47 8.86 -6.78 0.92
C ILE A 47 9.39 -8.19 1.08
N GLN A 48 10.70 -8.36 1.04
CA GLN A 48 11.34 -9.66 1.22
C GLN A 48 12.69 -9.52 1.91
N LYS A 49 13.07 -10.57 2.66
CA LYS A 49 14.45 -10.78 3.12
C LYS A 49 15.19 -11.53 2.03
N CYS A 50 16.34 -11.05 1.64
CA CYS A 50 17.18 -11.63 0.61
C CYS A 50 18.63 -11.69 1.05
N SER A 51 19.38 -12.63 0.49
CA SER A 51 20.82 -12.74 0.69
C SER A 51 21.57 -12.17 -0.50
N MET A 52 22.76 -11.67 -0.24
CA MET A 52 23.70 -11.30 -1.30
C MET A 52 24.51 -12.53 -1.70
N ILE A 53 24.59 -12.80 -3.00
CA ILE A 53 25.37 -13.89 -3.59
C ILE A 53 26.11 -13.32 -4.79
N ASP A 54 27.43 -13.43 -4.80
CA ASP A 54 28.31 -12.93 -5.87
C ASP A 54 28.02 -11.46 -6.25
N GLY A 55 27.79 -10.61 -5.25
CA GLY A 55 27.50 -9.18 -5.45
C GLY A 55 26.12 -8.88 -6.00
N ASN A 56 25.21 -9.87 -6.05
CA ASN A 56 23.84 -9.69 -6.47
C ASN A 56 22.87 -10.06 -5.32
N LEU A 57 21.79 -9.31 -5.17
CA LEU A 57 20.71 -9.68 -4.26
C LEU A 57 19.84 -10.76 -4.90
N LYS A 58 19.73 -11.91 -4.26
CA LYS A 58 18.89 -13.03 -4.71
C LYS A 58 17.52 -12.94 -4.04
N LEU A 59 16.48 -12.69 -4.86
CA LEU A 59 15.09 -12.63 -4.42
C LEU A 59 14.29 -13.80 -5.01
N LEU A 60 13.36 -14.33 -4.20
CA LEU A 60 12.37 -15.30 -4.66
C LEU A 60 11.07 -14.55 -4.96
N VAL A 61 10.64 -14.48 -6.20
CA VAL A 61 9.55 -13.64 -6.65
C VAL A 61 8.48 -14.46 -7.35
N ASN A 62 7.21 -14.19 -7.04
CA ASN A 62 6.10 -14.74 -7.81
C ASN A 62 6.18 -14.26 -9.26
N ILE A 63 5.87 -15.12 -10.22
CA ILE A 63 5.95 -14.79 -11.66
C ILE A 63 5.12 -13.56 -11.99
N ASP A 64 3.94 -13.41 -11.38
CA ASP A 64 3.05 -12.28 -11.61
C ASP A 64 3.65 -10.95 -11.14
N ASP A 65 4.52 -11.00 -10.11
CA ASP A 65 5.18 -9.82 -9.56
C ASP A 65 6.46 -9.43 -10.32
N ILE A 66 7.00 -10.29 -11.15
CA ILE A 66 8.22 -10.02 -11.94
C ILE A 66 8.06 -8.77 -12.80
N LYS A 67 6.89 -8.60 -13.41
CA LYS A 67 6.57 -7.44 -14.23
C LYS A 67 6.69 -6.11 -13.46
N TYR A 68 6.26 -6.09 -12.20
CA TYR A 68 6.38 -4.87 -11.37
C TYR A 68 7.82 -4.58 -11.03
N ILE A 69 8.60 -5.60 -10.67
CA ILE A 69 10.02 -5.46 -10.34
C ILE A 69 10.83 -5.03 -11.58
N SER A 70 10.51 -5.52 -12.77
CA SER A 70 11.20 -5.15 -14.01
C SER A 70 10.90 -3.71 -14.46
N ASN A 71 9.77 -3.16 -14.08
CA ASN A 71 9.38 -1.79 -14.44
C ASN A 71 9.91 -0.73 -13.45
N GLN A 72 10.48 -1.16 -12.34
CA GLN A 72 11.08 -0.27 -11.35
C GLN A 72 12.60 -0.29 -11.48
N ASN A 73 13.21 0.79 -11.04
CA ASN A 73 14.67 0.91 -10.99
C ASN A 73 15.20 1.30 -9.61
N LYS A 74 14.30 1.43 -8.63
CA LYS A 74 14.63 1.83 -7.26
C LYS A 74 14.21 0.78 -6.25
N ILE A 75 15.13 0.46 -5.36
CA ILE A 75 14.95 -0.47 -4.25
C ILE A 75 15.28 0.23 -2.93
N LYS A 76 14.50 -0.03 -1.91
CA LYS A 76 14.78 0.46 -0.56
C LYS A 76 15.35 -0.68 0.28
N ILE A 77 16.56 -0.48 0.79
CA ILE A 77 17.29 -1.44 1.63
C ILE A 77 17.65 -0.72 2.92
N ASN A 78 17.25 -1.28 4.07
CA ASN A 78 17.52 -0.69 5.39
C ASN A 78 17.20 0.81 5.45
N ASN A 79 16.05 1.22 4.88
CA ASN A 79 15.59 2.62 4.79
C ASN A 79 16.35 3.55 3.84
N GLN A 80 17.38 3.08 3.15
CA GLN A 80 18.08 3.82 2.09
C GLN A 80 17.58 3.40 0.71
N ILE A 81 17.57 4.34 -0.23
CA ILE A 81 17.11 4.10 -1.61
C ILE A 81 18.34 3.92 -2.49
N TYR A 82 18.33 2.87 -3.29
CA TYR A 82 19.37 2.52 -4.23
C TYR A 82 18.78 2.30 -5.62
N ASP A 83 19.58 2.56 -6.64
CA ASP A 83 19.26 2.16 -8.01
C ASP A 83 19.69 0.71 -8.23
N TYR A 84 18.85 -0.05 -8.92
CA TYR A 84 19.13 -1.44 -9.27
C TYR A 84 18.76 -1.76 -10.70
N TYR A 85 19.30 -2.88 -11.18
CA TYR A 85 18.86 -3.52 -12.42
C TYR A 85 18.86 -5.05 -12.25
N ILE A 86 18.03 -5.71 -13.03
CA ILE A 86 17.95 -7.17 -13.04
C ILE A 86 19.15 -7.69 -13.82
N SER A 87 20.03 -8.43 -13.16
CA SER A 87 21.21 -9.04 -13.81
C SER A 87 20.85 -10.40 -14.43
N LYS A 88 19.96 -11.16 -13.75
CA LYS A 88 19.57 -12.50 -14.21
C LYS A 88 18.20 -12.87 -13.62
N ILE A 89 17.40 -13.61 -14.37
CA ILE A 89 16.22 -14.32 -13.90
C ILE A 89 16.50 -15.82 -14.04
N SER A 90 16.26 -16.61 -13.00
CA SER A 90 16.45 -18.04 -13.03
C SER A 90 15.49 -18.71 -14.03
N GLU A 91 15.96 -19.72 -14.71
CA GLU A 91 15.11 -20.59 -15.53
C GLU A 91 14.31 -21.56 -14.66
N GLU A 92 14.81 -21.87 -13.46
CA GLU A 92 14.14 -22.76 -12.51
C GLU A 92 12.82 -22.16 -12.04
N LEU A 93 11.78 -22.99 -12.12
CA LEU A 93 10.46 -22.69 -11.61
C LEU A 93 10.28 -23.42 -10.28
N LEU A 94 9.97 -22.68 -9.23
CA LEU A 94 9.62 -23.22 -7.93
C LEU A 94 8.12 -23.09 -7.74
N VAL A 95 7.48 -24.15 -7.29
CA VAL A 95 6.04 -24.18 -7.01
C VAL A 95 5.84 -24.43 -5.52
N ASP A 96 5.02 -23.60 -4.86
CA ASP A 96 4.67 -23.80 -3.46
C ASP A 96 3.49 -24.79 -3.30
N GLU A 97 3.13 -25.12 -2.07
CA GLU A 97 2.01 -26.00 -1.73
C GLU A 97 0.66 -25.47 -2.21
N SER A 98 0.56 -24.17 -2.48
CA SER A 98 -0.64 -23.48 -2.98
C SER A 98 -0.64 -23.32 -4.50
N PHE A 99 0.25 -24.02 -5.21
CA PHE A 99 0.45 -23.95 -6.66
C PHE A 99 0.85 -22.58 -7.20
N ASN A 100 1.38 -21.69 -6.37
CA ASN A 100 1.96 -20.44 -6.86
C ASN A 100 3.35 -20.70 -7.44
N ASN A 101 3.63 -20.01 -8.54
CA ASN A 101 4.86 -20.16 -9.31
C ASN A 101 5.85 -19.05 -8.93
N TYR A 102 7.06 -19.43 -8.55
CA TYR A 102 8.13 -18.52 -8.16
C TYR A 102 9.37 -18.70 -9.02
N LYS A 103 10.14 -17.62 -9.18
CA LYS A 103 11.47 -17.64 -9.78
C LYS A 103 12.46 -16.85 -8.93
N TYR A 104 13.72 -17.25 -8.98
CA TYR A 104 14.79 -16.41 -8.44
C TYR A 104 15.13 -15.29 -9.41
N ILE A 105 15.20 -14.07 -8.88
CA ILE A 105 15.69 -12.88 -9.58
C ILE A 105 16.95 -12.42 -8.87
N TYR A 106 17.94 -12.09 -9.67
CA TYR A 106 19.21 -11.54 -9.20
C TYR A 106 19.25 -10.06 -9.55
N LEU A 107 19.31 -9.21 -8.53
CA LEU A 107 19.36 -7.77 -8.67
C LEU A 107 20.78 -7.29 -8.39
N LYS A 108 21.35 -6.52 -9.28
CA LYS A 108 22.57 -5.79 -9.01
C LYS A 108 22.22 -4.38 -8.55
N VAL A 109 22.71 -4.02 -7.37
CA VAL A 109 22.42 -2.76 -6.69
C VAL A 109 23.68 -1.89 -6.77
N ASN A 110 23.52 -0.66 -7.24
CA ASN A 110 24.62 0.28 -7.36
C ASN A 110 24.97 0.82 -5.95
N ASN A 111 26.28 0.92 -5.68
CA ASN A 111 26.82 1.52 -4.45
C ASN A 111 26.38 0.82 -3.13
N LEU A 112 25.92 -0.40 -3.19
CA LEU A 112 25.71 -1.20 -2.00
C LEU A 112 27.03 -1.82 -1.56
N ASN A 113 27.42 -1.64 -0.29
CA ASN A 113 28.57 -2.32 0.28
C ASN A 113 28.30 -3.83 0.28
N ASN A 114 29.06 -4.56 -0.53
CA ASN A 114 28.90 -6.00 -0.68
C ASN A 114 29.44 -6.70 0.57
N ILE A 115 28.55 -7.11 1.46
CA ILE A 115 28.85 -8.03 2.54
C ILE A 115 28.19 -9.35 2.16
N ASP A 116 28.99 -10.30 1.68
CA ASP A 116 28.51 -11.63 1.32
C ASP A 116 27.87 -12.32 2.53
N ASN A 117 26.82 -13.10 2.27
CA ASN A 117 26.01 -13.80 3.27
C ASN A 117 25.25 -12.91 4.27
N TYR A 118 25.20 -11.61 4.06
CA TYR A 118 24.33 -10.74 4.87
C TYR A 118 22.89 -10.78 4.35
N VAL A 119 21.93 -10.80 5.29
CA VAL A 119 20.51 -10.79 4.97
C VAL A 119 20.00 -9.37 4.98
N TYR A 120 19.53 -8.91 3.83
CA TYR A 120 18.95 -7.59 3.65
C TYR A 120 17.43 -7.66 3.62
N GLU A 121 16.75 -6.72 4.26
CA GLU A 121 15.33 -6.48 4.02
C GLU A 121 15.20 -5.49 2.87
N VAL A 122 14.58 -5.96 1.78
CA VAL A 122 14.37 -5.16 0.58
C VAL A 122 12.90 -4.80 0.43
N LYS A 123 12.63 -3.58 -0.05
CA LYS A 123 11.30 -3.07 -0.37
C LYS A 123 11.33 -2.48 -1.76
N ILE A 124 10.52 -3.03 -2.65
CA ILE A 124 10.35 -2.54 -4.02
C ILE A 124 8.92 -2.03 -4.15
N GLU A 125 8.73 -0.83 -4.69
CA GLU A 125 7.40 -0.27 -4.90
C GLU A 125 6.67 -1.10 -5.96
N LYS A 126 5.53 -1.70 -5.59
CA LYS A 126 4.72 -2.51 -6.48
C LYS A 126 3.72 -1.64 -7.24
N GLU A 127 2.96 -0.85 -6.50
CA GLU A 127 1.93 0.03 -7.05
C GLU A 127 1.88 1.35 -6.29
N ASN A 128 1.54 2.39 -7.04
CA ASN A 128 1.30 3.73 -6.50
C ASN A 128 0.01 4.25 -7.12
N LYS A 129 -1.11 4.01 -6.45
CA LYS A 129 -2.45 4.40 -6.92
C LYS A 129 -3.07 5.37 -5.94
N LYS A 130 -3.97 6.23 -6.43
CA LYS A 130 -4.83 7.04 -5.55
C LYS A 130 -5.74 6.12 -4.74
N ILE A 131 -6.02 6.49 -3.49
CA ILE A 131 -6.88 5.70 -2.61
C ILE A 131 -8.24 5.43 -3.27
N ILE A 132 -8.81 6.42 -3.96
CA ILE A 132 -10.09 6.27 -4.67
C ILE A 132 -10.02 5.23 -5.81
N GLN A 133 -8.88 5.08 -6.49
CA GLN A 133 -8.70 4.07 -7.53
C GLN A 133 -8.59 2.68 -6.92
N TYR A 134 -7.89 2.58 -5.79
CA TYR A 134 -7.77 1.34 -5.04
C TYR A 134 -9.14 0.86 -4.55
N LEU A 135 -9.96 1.74 -3.97
CA LEU A 135 -11.31 1.39 -3.51
C LEU A 135 -12.23 0.90 -4.63
N LYS A 136 -12.10 1.44 -5.86
CA LYS A 136 -12.89 1.00 -7.01
C LYS A 136 -12.60 -0.43 -7.47
N GLU A 137 -11.44 -0.98 -7.15
CA GLU A 137 -11.06 -2.36 -7.50
C GLU A 137 -11.69 -3.39 -6.54
N TYR A 138 -12.21 -2.96 -5.38
CA TYR A 138 -12.80 -3.82 -4.36
C TYR A 138 -14.33 -3.68 -4.21
N ILE A 139 -14.96 -2.78 -4.98
CA ILE A 139 -16.40 -2.59 -5.05
C ILE A 139 -16.92 -3.12 -6.38
#